data_9642468fd87d5d3b64b522d0c303756d
#
_entry.id   9642468fd87d5d3b64b522d0c303756d
#
_cell.length_a   1.000
_cell.length_b   1.000
_cell.length_c   1.000
_cell.angle_alpha   90.00
_cell.angle_beta   90.00
_cell.angle_gamma   90.00
#
_symmetry.space_group_name_H-M   'P 1'
#
loop_
_entity.id
_entity.type
_entity.pdbx_description
1 polymer ?
#
loop_
_entity_poly.entity_id
_entity_poly.type
_entity_poly.pdbx_seq_one_letter_code
_entity_poly.pdbx_strand_id
1 'polypeptide(L)' 'MSMAVALVCRVARRRVERGEDLSEVLKDYPRLTEKQRTEIVETLNGR' A
#
# COMPACT_ATOMS: atom_id res chain seq x y z
N MET A 1 2.01 -11.20 -6.76
CA MET A 1 2.49 -9.96 -6.08
C MET A 1 4.00 -10.03 -5.93
N SER A 2 4.68 -8.99 -6.31
CA SER A 2 6.14 -8.97 -6.18
C SER A 2 6.54 -8.80 -4.72
N MET A 3 7.78 -9.16 -4.42
CA MET A 3 8.29 -9.01 -3.06
C MET A 3 8.28 -7.54 -2.64
N ALA A 4 8.60 -6.64 -3.55
CA ALA A 4 8.60 -5.21 -3.26
C ALA A 4 7.19 -4.73 -2.91
N VAL A 5 6.20 -5.16 -3.68
CA VAL A 5 4.82 -4.77 -3.41
C VAL A 5 4.35 -5.37 -2.09
N ALA A 6 4.73 -6.62 -1.80
CA ALA A 6 4.35 -7.24 -0.54
C ALA A 6 4.93 -6.48 0.65
N LEU A 7 6.16 -6.01 0.52
CA LEU A 7 6.80 -5.24 1.57
C LEU A 7 6.10 -3.91 1.79
N VAL A 8 5.75 -3.23 0.70
CA VAL A 8 5.01 -1.97 0.81
C VAL A 8 3.65 -2.19 1.46
N CYS A 9 2.98 -3.29 1.11
CA CYS A 9 1.70 -3.61 1.74
C CYS A 9 1.84 -3.74 3.25
N ARG A 10 2.89 -4.40 3.69
CA ARG A 10 3.11 -4.60 5.12
C ARG A 10 3.32 -3.27 5.83
N VAL A 11 4.16 -2.42 5.27
CA VAL A 11 4.44 -1.11 5.86
C VAL A 11 3.18 -0.24 5.83
N ALA A 12 2.49 -0.24 4.70
CA ALA A 12 1.28 0.58 4.56
C ALA A 12 0.22 0.16 5.56
N ARG A 13 0.06 -1.14 5.78
CA ARG A 13 -0.93 -1.62 6.75
C ARG A 13 -0.65 -1.05 8.14
N ARG A 14 0.61 -1.07 8.55
CA ARG A 14 0.98 -0.52 9.85
C ARG A 14 0.64 0.95 9.98
N ARG A 15 0.94 1.70 8.93
CA ARG A 15 0.70 3.14 8.95
C ARG A 15 -0.79 3.45 9.00
N VAL A 16 -1.58 2.68 8.24
CA VAL A 16 -3.03 2.86 8.27
C VAL A 16 -3.59 2.51 9.65
N GLU A 17 -3.05 1.47 10.28
CA GLU A 17 -3.47 1.09 11.62
C GLU A 17 -3.15 2.18 12.64
N ARG A 18 -2.17 3.02 12.36
CA ARG A 18 -1.85 4.15 13.23
C ARG A 18 -2.74 5.35 12.97
N GLY A 19 -3.63 5.27 12.00
CA GLY A 19 -4.54 6.35 11.69
C GLY A 19 -4.20 7.15 10.45
N GLU A 20 -3.18 6.75 9.70
CA GLU A 20 -2.83 7.45 8.48
C GLU A 20 -3.75 7.03 7.35
N ASP A 21 -3.95 7.94 6.41
CA ASP A 21 -4.75 7.67 5.23
C ASP A 21 -3.92 6.89 4.23
N LEU A 22 -4.48 5.81 3.70
CA LEU A 22 -3.76 4.95 2.75
C LEU A 22 -3.30 5.73 1.52
N SER A 23 -4.12 6.62 1.00
CA SER A 23 -3.72 7.39 -0.19
C SER A 23 -2.52 8.28 0.12
N GLU A 24 -2.43 8.79 1.34
CA GLU A 24 -1.27 9.58 1.74
C GLU A 24 -0.03 8.70 1.90
N VAL A 25 -0.21 7.52 2.45
CA VAL A 25 0.89 6.58 2.61
C VAL A 25 1.49 6.24 1.25
N LEU A 26 0.64 5.99 0.26
CA LEU A 26 1.11 5.58 -1.06
C LEU A 26 1.86 6.69 -1.79
N LYS A 27 1.68 7.94 -1.40
CA LYS A 27 2.44 9.04 -1.98
C LYS A 27 3.93 8.95 -1.67
N ASP A 28 4.28 8.23 -0.62
CA ASP A 28 5.69 8.04 -0.27
C ASP A 28 6.37 7.02 -1.18
N TYR A 29 5.61 6.39 -2.06
CA TYR A 29 6.13 5.37 -2.96
C TYR A 29 5.85 5.74 -4.41
N PRO A 30 6.50 6.80 -4.92
CA PRO A 30 6.18 7.32 -6.25
C PRO A 30 6.54 6.38 -7.40
N ARG A 31 7.33 5.36 -7.12
CA ARG A 31 7.71 4.41 -8.16
C ARG A 31 6.68 3.32 -8.41
N LEU A 32 5.67 3.25 -7.56
CA LEU A 32 4.63 2.25 -7.78
C LEU A 32 3.83 2.59 -9.02
N THR A 33 3.57 1.57 -9.83
CA THR A 33 2.67 1.73 -10.96
C THR A 33 1.24 1.82 -10.46
N GLU A 34 0.35 2.28 -11.33
CA GLU A 34 -1.07 2.32 -10.99
C GLU A 34 -1.60 0.94 -10.61
N LYS A 35 -1.16 -0.06 -11.37
CA LYS A 35 -1.57 -1.43 -11.11
C LYS A 35 -1.12 -1.89 -9.73
N GLN A 36 0.11 -1.56 -9.37
CA GLN A 36 0.64 -1.94 -8.06
C GLN A 36 -0.10 -1.25 -6.93
N ARG A 37 -0.42 0.04 -7.12
CA ARG A 37 -1.20 0.76 -6.10
C ARG A 37 -2.58 0.15 -5.93
N THR A 38 -3.21 -0.21 -7.03
CA THR A 38 -4.51 -0.87 -6.98
C THR A 38 -4.43 -2.19 -6.22
N GLU A 39 -3.38 -2.97 -6.50
CA GLU A 39 -3.14 -4.22 -5.78
C GLU A 39 -3.05 -4.01 -4.28
N ILE A 40 -2.29 -3.00 -3.89
CA ILE A 40 -2.09 -2.71 -2.47
C ILE A 40 -3.41 -2.30 -1.81
N VAL A 41 -4.14 -1.40 -2.47
CA VAL A 41 -5.41 -0.92 -1.95
C VAL A 41 -6.37 -2.10 -1.76
N GLU A 42 -6.48 -2.96 -2.76
CA GLU A 42 -7.39 -4.10 -2.68
C GLU A 42 -6.97 -5.07 -1.60
N THR A 43 -5.67 -5.28 -1.46
CA THR A 43 -5.16 -6.19 -0.43
C THR A 43 -5.47 -5.68 0.97
N LEU A 44 -5.30 -4.38 1.19
CA LEU A 44 -5.50 -3.80 2.51
C LEU A 44 -6.97 -3.59 2.85
N ASN A 45 -7.81 -3.40 1.83
CA ASN A 45 -9.24 -3.22 2.06
C ASN A 45 -10.00 -4.53 2.18
N GLY A 46 -9.34 -5.56 1.91
CA GLY A 46 -10.03 -6.59 2.05
C GLY A 46 -10.12 -7.82 1.60
N ARG A 47 -9.89 -7.76 1.43
CA ARG A 47 -10.35 -8.83 1.26
C ARG A 47 -9.90 -9.39 0.77
#